data_2ed2f35ef3e3d3e950cdcd639affc18b
#
_entry.id   2ed2f35ef3e3d3e950cdcd639affc18b
#
_cell.length_a   1.000
_cell.length_b   1.000
_cell.length_c   1.000
_cell.angle_alpha   90.00
_cell.angle_beta   90.00
_cell.angle_gamma   90.00
#
_symmetry.space_group_name_H-M   'P 1'
#
loop_
_entity.id
_entity.type
_entity.pdbx_description
1 polymer ?
#
loop_
_entity_poly.entity_id
_entity_poly.type
_entity_poly.pdbx_seq_one_letter_code
_entity_poly.pdbx_strand_id
1 'polypeptide(L)'
;MRIFILSSGEYGSKIVNGIATHDFAANIVGIHEFQSNEDLPEFIDDVSEYIPNIIPESDLIIAAGIFGDMNMVIPDVAKTSGAKSIIVPIYHPQQLPLGLQNEVKSGLDDDVTIVFPKPFCALTPIGDEFIDKFAEVFGKPKFEIETDSNTAEVDIKSNITSIKVLRGTPCGASWFIAKNLQGIPVKDAEFEAINKLHNFPCSASMATDNMIGDTILHLASYKTKEAIKKALGFTCRVAVVDLEDCEGLEECENTCLNSCPNVLTGIETIYHNEDGKAVIDPVTCGVCEICINECQYGAIYIYDNKVPIKKR
;
A
#
# COMPACT_ATOMS: atom_id res chain seq x y z
N MET A 1 5.63 22.57 5.40
CA MET A 1 5.36 21.31 6.14
C MET A 1 6.63 20.87 6.82
N ARG A 2 6.60 20.69 8.12
CA ARG A 2 7.71 20.22 8.97
C ARG A 2 7.39 18.77 9.36
N ILE A 3 8.30 17.85 9.10
CA ILE A 3 8.10 16.41 9.33
C ILE A 3 9.02 15.97 10.46
N PHE A 4 8.44 15.39 11.51
CA PHE A 4 9.19 14.68 12.54
C PHE A 4 9.01 13.17 12.34
N ILE A 5 10.11 12.43 12.29
CA ILE A 5 10.07 10.98 12.04
C ILE A 5 10.46 10.24 13.31
N LEU A 6 9.56 9.37 13.77
CA LEU A 6 9.82 8.36 14.77
C LEU A 6 10.16 7.07 14.03
N SER A 7 11.33 6.53 14.26
CA SER A 7 11.91 5.41 13.49
C SER A 7 12.30 4.27 14.41
N SER A 8 12.13 3.02 13.96
CA SER A 8 12.72 1.86 14.62
C SER A 8 13.12 0.80 13.61
N GLY A 9 14.29 0.21 13.80
CA GLY A 9 14.83 -0.90 13.04
C GLY A 9 15.04 -0.62 11.55
N GLU A 10 15.26 -1.68 10.77
CA GLU A 10 15.56 -1.57 9.34
C GLU A 10 14.43 -0.93 8.53
N TYR A 11 13.17 -1.21 8.88
CA TYR A 11 12.04 -0.63 8.18
C TYR A 11 11.99 0.89 8.36
N GLY A 12 12.13 1.37 9.61
CA GLY A 12 12.16 2.78 9.91
C GLY A 12 13.29 3.49 9.16
N SER A 13 14.52 2.96 9.23
CA SER A 13 15.69 3.50 8.52
C SER A 13 15.49 3.56 7.01
N LYS A 14 14.87 2.54 6.41
CA LYS A 14 14.53 2.51 4.98
C LYS A 14 13.53 3.61 4.60
N ILE A 15 12.51 3.83 5.42
CA ILE A 15 11.52 4.90 5.20
C ILE A 15 12.16 6.27 5.30
N VAL A 16 12.97 6.53 6.34
CA VAL A 16 13.73 7.78 6.48
C VAL A 16 14.58 8.05 5.24
N ASN A 17 15.37 7.05 4.81
CA ASN A 17 16.22 7.17 3.63
C ASN A 17 15.42 7.43 2.36
N GLY A 18 14.32 6.71 2.14
CA GLY A 18 13.48 6.87 0.96
C GLY A 18 12.85 8.26 0.88
N ILE A 19 12.31 8.77 1.99
CA ILE A 19 11.73 10.12 2.08
C ILE A 19 12.81 11.18 1.82
N ALA A 20 13.97 11.08 2.49
CA ALA A 20 15.04 12.05 2.35
C ALA A 20 15.68 12.06 0.96
N THR A 21 15.79 10.89 0.31
CA THR A 21 16.46 10.77 -0.99
C THR A 21 15.61 11.32 -2.14
N HIS A 22 14.28 11.19 -2.04
CA HIS A 22 13.42 11.45 -3.21
C HIS A 22 12.67 12.78 -3.16
N ASP A 23 12.40 13.38 -1.97
CA ASP A 23 11.74 14.69 -1.93
C ASP A 23 11.95 15.44 -0.62
N PHE A 24 11.35 15.04 0.49
CA PHE A 24 11.16 15.85 1.71
C PHE A 24 12.40 16.02 2.61
N ALA A 25 13.63 15.86 2.13
CA ALA A 25 14.84 16.03 2.95
C ALA A 25 14.86 17.37 3.71
N ALA A 26 14.53 18.47 3.03
CA ALA A 26 14.52 19.81 3.62
C ALA A 26 13.34 20.04 4.60
N ASN A 27 12.36 19.13 4.61
CA ASN A 27 11.19 19.22 5.47
C ASN A 27 11.33 18.42 6.77
N ILE A 28 12.31 17.52 6.85
CA ILE A 28 12.58 16.72 8.05
C ILE A 28 13.22 17.64 9.10
N VAL A 29 12.48 17.93 10.17
CA VAL A 29 12.94 18.78 11.28
C VAL A 29 13.58 17.99 12.41
N GLY A 30 13.40 16.67 12.43
CA GLY A 30 14.03 15.76 13.37
C GLY A 30 13.72 14.31 13.06
N ILE A 31 14.60 13.44 13.53
CA ILE A 31 14.43 12.00 13.49
C ILE A 31 14.77 11.50 14.89
N HIS A 32 13.89 10.68 15.47
CA HIS A 32 14.18 9.95 16.68
C HIS A 32 14.16 8.45 16.36
N GLU A 33 15.25 7.78 16.69
CA GLU A 33 15.37 6.34 16.49
C GLU A 33 15.22 5.62 17.84
N PHE A 34 14.19 4.78 17.93
CA PHE A 34 13.99 3.89 19.06
C PHE A 34 14.89 2.67 18.97
N GLN A 35 15.15 2.03 20.08
CA GLN A 35 15.80 0.73 20.12
C GLN A 35 15.01 -0.29 19.26
N SER A 36 15.72 -1.30 18.77
CA SER A 36 15.08 -2.40 18.06
C SER A 36 14.09 -3.14 18.96
N ASN A 37 12.99 -3.62 18.38
CA ASN A 37 12.01 -4.41 19.13
C ASN A 37 12.60 -5.64 19.84
N GLU A 38 13.67 -6.22 19.29
CA GLU A 38 14.34 -7.37 19.86
C GLU A 38 15.02 -7.02 21.19
N ASP A 39 15.31 -5.73 21.44
CA ASP A 39 15.96 -5.21 22.64
C ASP A 39 14.96 -4.65 23.65
N LEU A 40 13.66 -4.63 23.31
CA LEU A 40 12.60 -4.10 24.18
C LEU A 40 11.91 -5.23 24.95
N PRO A 41 11.39 -4.95 26.16
CA PRO A 41 10.54 -5.91 26.87
C PRO A 41 9.27 -6.20 26.06
N GLU A 42 8.72 -7.43 26.23
CA GLU A 42 7.50 -7.86 25.56
C GLU A 42 6.28 -6.98 25.90
N PHE A 43 6.25 -6.45 27.13
CA PHE A 43 5.25 -5.50 27.62
C PHE A 43 5.93 -4.29 28.22
N ILE A 44 5.40 -3.10 27.93
CA ILE A 44 5.91 -1.83 28.45
C ILE A 44 4.82 -1.22 29.35
N ASP A 45 5.03 -1.28 30.67
CA ASP A 45 4.07 -0.75 31.64
C ASP A 45 4.00 0.79 31.64
N ASP A 46 5.14 1.44 31.37
CA ASP A 46 5.24 2.91 31.33
C ASP A 46 6.07 3.35 30.12
N VAL A 47 5.37 3.85 29.10
CA VAL A 47 6.00 4.36 27.87
C VAL A 47 6.63 5.75 28.05
N SER A 48 6.38 6.44 29.17
CA SER A 48 6.90 7.80 29.39
C SER A 48 8.43 7.87 29.40
N GLU A 49 9.10 6.77 29.79
CA GLU A 49 10.56 6.64 29.79
C GLU A 49 11.17 6.65 28.38
N TYR A 50 10.34 6.33 27.37
CA TYR A 50 10.76 6.25 25.96
C TYR A 50 10.41 7.51 25.16
N ILE A 51 9.73 8.48 25.78
CA ILE A 51 9.43 9.75 25.09
C ILE A 51 10.74 10.47 24.73
N PRO A 52 10.93 10.90 23.46
CA PRO A 52 12.14 11.60 23.07
C PRO A 52 12.39 12.86 23.90
N ASN A 53 13.65 13.03 24.39
CA ASN A 53 14.03 14.22 25.13
C ASN A 53 13.97 15.52 24.30
N ILE A 54 14.09 15.41 22.98
CA ILE A 54 14.04 16.51 22.03
C ILE A 54 12.95 16.22 21.02
N ILE A 55 11.88 16.98 21.10
CA ILE A 55 10.73 16.90 20.18
C ILE A 55 10.61 18.25 19.48
N PRO A 56 10.94 18.33 18.18
CA PRO A 56 10.82 19.56 17.42
C PRO A 56 9.35 19.89 17.11
N GLU A 57 9.05 21.17 16.99
CA GLU A 57 7.77 21.60 16.47
C GLU A 57 7.55 21.04 15.04
N SER A 58 6.42 20.37 14.81
CA SER A 58 6.15 19.68 13.54
C SER A 58 4.69 19.78 13.14
N ASP A 59 4.43 19.61 11.84
CA ASP A 59 3.10 19.62 11.27
C ASP A 59 2.61 18.17 11.01
N LEU A 60 3.56 17.28 10.69
CA LEU A 60 3.33 15.87 10.39
C LEU A 60 4.31 14.99 11.17
N ILE A 61 3.79 13.95 11.83
CA ILE A 61 4.58 12.87 12.41
C ILE A 61 4.47 11.63 11.52
N ILE A 62 5.60 10.98 11.24
CA ILE A 62 5.64 9.66 10.60
C ILE A 62 6.27 8.69 11.59
N ALA A 63 5.51 7.69 12.06
CA ALA A 63 5.99 6.69 13.02
C ALA A 63 6.19 5.35 12.30
N ALA A 64 7.42 5.05 11.89
CA ALA A 64 7.76 3.91 11.04
C ALA A 64 8.58 2.84 11.77
N GLY A 65 8.09 1.60 11.76
CA GLY A 65 8.83 0.46 12.33
C GLY A 65 8.63 0.24 13.82
N ILE A 66 7.78 1.00 14.46
CA ILE A 66 7.50 0.91 15.90
C ILE A 66 6.49 -0.21 16.14
N PHE A 67 6.76 -1.08 17.12
CA PHE A 67 5.91 -2.23 17.46
C PHE A 67 5.26 -2.09 18.84
N GLY A 68 4.11 -2.75 18.98
CA GLY A 68 3.44 -2.96 20.27
C GLY A 68 3.21 -1.67 21.05
N ASP A 69 3.36 -1.78 22.37
CA ASP A 69 3.09 -0.70 23.33
C ASP A 69 3.93 0.56 23.12
N MET A 70 5.09 0.43 22.46
CA MET A 70 5.92 1.59 22.13
C MET A 70 5.19 2.64 21.27
N ASN A 71 4.14 2.24 20.52
CA ASN A 71 3.32 3.19 19.79
C ASN A 71 2.52 4.14 20.70
N MET A 72 2.38 3.82 21.99
CA MET A 72 1.69 4.69 22.95
C MET A 72 2.46 5.97 23.28
N VAL A 73 3.72 6.12 22.84
CA VAL A 73 4.44 7.41 22.92
C VAL A 73 3.89 8.45 21.93
N ILE A 74 3.21 8.01 20.88
CA ILE A 74 2.76 8.88 19.76
C ILE A 74 1.87 10.03 20.25
N PRO A 75 0.85 9.83 21.12
CA PRO A 75 0.02 10.91 21.63
C PRO A 75 0.82 12.01 22.34
N ASP A 76 1.76 11.65 23.21
CA ASP A 76 2.58 12.62 23.95
C ASP A 76 3.54 13.38 23.03
N VAL A 77 4.10 12.69 22.03
CA VAL A 77 4.94 13.32 21.01
C VAL A 77 4.13 14.28 20.15
N ALA A 78 2.91 13.89 19.74
CA ALA A 78 2.01 14.75 18.97
C ALA A 78 1.64 16.02 19.74
N LYS A 79 1.26 15.87 21.01
CA LYS A 79 0.92 16.98 21.89
C LYS A 79 2.11 17.94 22.10
N THR A 80 3.30 17.39 22.29
CA THR A 80 4.51 18.20 22.55
C THR A 80 4.97 18.93 21.28
N SER A 81 4.95 18.25 20.11
CA SER A 81 5.36 18.82 18.82
C SER A 81 4.33 19.79 18.22
N GLY A 82 3.06 19.71 18.66
CA GLY A 82 1.93 20.43 18.07
C GLY A 82 1.46 19.87 16.73
N ALA A 83 1.90 18.67 16.35
CA ALA A 83 1.52 18.04 15.09
C ALA A 83 0.02 17.71 15.06
N LYS A 84 -0.63 17.99 13.94
CA LYS A 84 -2.05 17.70 13.71
C LYS A 84 -2.29 16.53 12.78
N SER A 85 -1.25 16.03 12.15
CA SER A 85 -1.30 14.92 11.18
C SER A 85 -0.30 13.84 11.54
N ILE A 86 -0.72 12.57 11.51
CA ILE A 86 0.11 11.44 11.91
C ILE A 86 -0.08 10.30 10.90
N ILE A 87 1.03 9.70 10.46
CA ILE A 87 1.04 8.50 9.61
C ILE A 87 1.80 7.40 10.34
N VAL A 88 1.14 6.28 10.61
CA VAL A 88 1.74 5.08 11.20
C VAL A 88 1.62 3.92 10.22
N PRO A 89 2.60 3.69 9.33
CA PRO A 89 2.52 2.64 8.34
C PRO A 89 2.64 1.25 8.98
N ILE A 90 1.74 0.35 8.58
CA ILE A 90 1.74 -1.04 9.03
C ILE A 90 2.39 -1.92 7.97
N TYR A 91 3.47 -2.60 8.32
CA TYR A 91 4.17 -3.51 7.40
C TYR A 91 4.24 -4.96 7.89
N HIS A 92 3.83 -5.20 9.15
CA HIS A 92 3.75 -6.52 9.77
C HIS A 92 2.42 -6.69 10.52
N PRO A 93 1.74 -7.86 10.43
CA PRO A 93 0.44 -8.05 11.09
C PRO A 93 0.43 -7.81 12.60
N GLN A 94 1.54 -8.15 13.27
CA GLN A 94 1.70 -8.00 14.72
C GLN A 94 2.24 -6.63 15.15
N GLN A 95 2.56 -5.73 14.20
CA GLN A 95 3.18 -4.45 14.53
C GLN A 95 2.28 -3.58 15.41
N LEU A 96 1.02 -3.44 15.03
CA LEU A 96 0.06 -2.58 15.71
C LEU A 96 -1.36 -3.17 15.55
N PRO A 97 -1.77 -4.11 16.43
CA PRO A 97 -3.11 -4.70 16.40
C PRO A 97 -4.21 -3.63 16.51
N LEU A 98 -5.42 -3.94 16.01
CA LEU A 98 -6.53 -2.98 15.95
C LEU A 98 -6.90 -2.38 17.31
N GLY A 99 -6.84 -3.20 18.40
CA GLY A 99 -7.05 -2.72 19.75
C GLY A 99 -6.11 -1.58 20.11
N LEU A 100 -4.82 -1.80 19.89
CA LEU A 100 -3.78 -0.81 20.18
C LEU A 100 -3.87 0.42 19.25
N GLN A 101 -4.28 0.25 17.97
CA GLN A 101 -4.57 1.41 17.10
C GLN A 101 -5.66 2.30 17.69
N ASN A 102 -6.69 1.69 18.28
CA ASN A 102 -7.78 2.44 18.92
C ASN A 102 -7.31 3.14 20.21
N GLU A 103 -6.42 2.50 20.98
CA GLU A 103 -5.82 3.12 22.18
C GLU A 103 -4.96 4.34 21.81
N VAL A 104 -4.09 4.21 20.80
CA VAL A 104 -3.30 5.34 20.28
C VAL A 104 -4.22 6.47 19.82
N LYS A 105 -5.29 6.16 19.09
CA LYS A 105 -6.28 7.17 18.66
C LYS A 105 -6.95 7.87 19.84
N SER A 106 -7.35 7.13 20.87
CA SER A 106 -8.04 7.68 22.04
C SER A 106 -7.14 8.57 22.90
N GLY A 107 -5.83 8.44 22.79
CA GLY A 107 -4.84 9.30 23.45
C GLY A 107 -4.60 10.65 22.75
N LEU A 108 -5.12 10.84 21.52
CA LEU A 108 -4.95 12.05 20.74
C LEU A 108 -6.08 13.06 20.99
N ASP A 109 -5.79 14.35 20.79
CA ASP A 109 -6.79 15.40 20.77
C ASP A 109 -7.74 15.25 19.56
N ASP A 110 -8.99 15.73 19.68
CA ASP A 110 -10.04 15.59 18.65
C ASP A 110 -9.69 16.24 17.29
N ASP A 111 -8.77 17.19 17.27
CA ASP A 111 -8.31 17.90 16.08
C ASP A 111 -7.06 17.29 15.43
N VAL A 112 -6.60 16.12 15.92
CA VAL A 112 -5.46 15.38 15.36
C VAL A 112 -5.92 14.23 14.48
N THR A 113 -5.46 14.22 13.23
CA THR A 113 -5.76 13.17 12.26
C THR A 113 -4.64 12.10 12.28
N ILE A 114 -5.00 10.83 12.46
CA ILE A 114 -4.07 9.71 12.37
C ILE A 114 -4.53 8.67 11.37
N VAL A 115 -3.61 8.14 10.55
CA VAL A 115 -3.87 7.06 9.58
C VAL A 115 -2.88 5.92 9.74
N PHE A 116 -3.35 4.71 9.44
CA PHE A 116 -2.60 3.46 9.52
C PHE A 116 -2.55 2.75 8.16
N PRO A 117 -1.84 3.29 7.15
CA PRO A 117 -1.78 2.66 5.83
C PRO A 117 -1.12 1.28 5.91
N LYS A 118 -1.77 0.27 5.35
CA LYS A 118 -1.31 -1.13 5.32
C LYS A 118 -1.29 -1.65 3.87
N PRO A 119 -0.11 -1.78 3.24
CA PRO A 119 1.22 -1.23 3.61
C PRO A 119 1.31 0.30 3.40
N PHE A 120 2.48 0.91 3.68
CA PHE A 120 2.67 2.36 3.47
C PHE A 120 2.39 2.79 2.02
N CYS A 121 2.73 1.96 1.05
CA CYS A 121 2.39 2.18 -0.36
C CYS A 121 0.89 2.02 -0.68
N ALA A 122 0.01 1.88 0.31
CA ALA A 122 -1.44 1.99 0.14
C ALA A 122 -1.96 3.39 0.49
N LEU A 123 -1.13 4.28 1.05
CA LEU A 123 -1.52 5.64 1.41
C LEU A 123 -2.07 6.40 0.20
N THR A 124 -3.21 7.04 0.39
CA THR A 124 -3.88 7.95 -0.54
C THR A 124 -4.33 9.21 0.20
N PRO A 125 -4.60 10.33 -0.48
CA PRO A 125 -5.22 11.50 0.13
C PRO A 125 -6.53 11.15 0.85
N ILE A 126 -6.77 11.82 2.00
CA ILE A 126 -7.92 11.57 2.89
C ILE A 126 -8.69 12.85 3.25
N GLY A 127 -8.26 14.02 2.77
CA GLY A 127 -8.81 15.33 3.10
C GLY A 127 -8.07 16.05 4.25
N ASP A 128 -6.93 15.51 4.72
CA ASP A 128 -6.07 16.18 5.69
C ASP A 128 -4.92 16.90 4.98
N GLU A 129 -4.67 18.16 5.35
CA GLU A 129 -3.71 19.02 4.64
C GLU A 129 -2.31 18.42 4.51
N PHE A 130 -1.75 17.90 5.61
CA PHE A 130 -0.35 17.46 5.62
C PHE A 130 -0.19 16.01 5.17
N ILE A 131 -1.15 15.16 5.49
CA ILE A 131 -1.19 13.78 4.97
C ILE A 131 -1.37 13.82 3.45
N ASP A 132 -2.27 14.64 2.93
CA ASP A 132 -2.54 14.76 1.50
C ASP A 132 -1.33 15.31 0.75
N LYS A 133 -0.68 16.35 1.30
CA LYS A 133 0.56 16.90 0.75
C LYS A 133 1.69 15.87 0.70
N PHE A 134 1.81 15.03 1.72
CA PHE A 134 2.74 13.91 1.70
C PHE A 134 2.30 12.84 0.68
N ALA A 135 0.98 12.54 0.63
CA ALA A 135 0.41 11.53 -0.27
C ALA A 135 0.41 11.94 -1.76
N GLU A 136 0.65 13.21 -2.09
CA GLU A 136 0.90 13.65 -3.48
C GLU A 136 2.21 13.09 -4.03
N VAL A 137 3.22 12.95 -3.19
CA VAL A 137 4.57 12.50 -3.55
C VAL A 137 4.80 11.03 -3.22
N PHE A 138 4.36 10.60 -2.03
CA PHE A 138 4.60 9.26 -1.51
C PHE A 138 3.30 8.53 -1.15
N GLY A 139 3.20 7.26 -1.51
CA GLY A 139 2.06 6.41 -1.17
C GLY A 139 1.76 5.42 -2.27
N LYS A 140 0.50 5.37 -2.69
CA LYS A 140 0.07 4.47 -3.78
C LYS A 140 0.77 4.86 -5.08
N PRO A 141 1.59 3.95 -5.67
CA PRO A 141 2.46 4.31 -6.79
C PRO A 141 1.66 4.81 -7.99
N LYS A 142 2.26 5.76 -8.72
CA LYS A 142 1.73 6.27 -9.98
C LYS A 142 2.88 6.44 -10.95
N PHE A 143 2.73 5.85 -12.13
CA PHE A 143 3.74 5.89 -13.20
C PHE A 143 3.20 6.55 -14.45
N GLU A 144 4.12 7.07 -15.25
CA GLU A 144 3.94 7.39 -16.65
C GLU A 144 4.92 6.52 -17.43
N ILE A 145 4.42 5.76 -18.41
CA ILE A 145 5.20 4.76 -19.16
C ILE A 145 5.21 5.16 -20.63
N GLU A 146 6.40 5.23 -21.20
CA GLU A 146 6.63 5.39 -22.63
C GLU A 146 7.09 4.06 -23.22
N THR A 147 6.71 3.82 -24.49
CA THR A 147 7.03 2.58 -25.21
C THR A 147 7.55 2.91 -26.60
N ASP A 148 8.19 1.95 -27.25
CA ASP A 148 8.62 2.04 -28.66
C ASP A 148 7.48 1.74 -29.65
N SER A 149 6.22 1.77 -29.21
CA SER A 149 5.04 1.64 -30.05
C SER A 149 4.96 2.81 -31.05
N ASN A 150 4.76 2.48 -32.32
CA ASN A 150 4.60 3.46 -33.39
C ASN A 150 3.14 3.89 -33.61
N THR A 151 2.22 3.44 -32.73
CA THR A 151 0.79 3.72 -32.81
C THR A 151 0.33 4.54 -31.61
N ALA A 152 -0.80 5.24 -31.77
CA ALA A 152 -1.40 6.01 -30.67
C ALA A 152 -1.85 5.13 -29.49
N GLU A 153 -2.14 3.85 -29.76
CA GLU A 153 -2.40 2.84 -28.74
C GLU A 153 -1.12 2.04 -28.45
N VAL A 154 -0.87 1.77 -27.19
CA VAL A 154 0.27 0.93 -26.79
C VAL A 154 0.09 -0.49 -27.32
N ASP A 155 1.04 -0.94 -28.15
CA ASP A 155 1.08 -2.32 -28.65
C ASP A 155 1.68 -3.23 -27.55
N ILE A 156 1.01 -4.36 -27.30
CA ILE A 156 1.50 -5.38 -26.33
C ILE A 156 2.85 -5.97 -26.71
N LYS A 157 3.25 -5.88 -28.00
CA LYS A 157 4.55 -6.36 -28.53
C LYS A 157 5.65 -5.31 -28.41
N SER A 158 5.32 -4.07 -28.07
CA SER A 158 6.31 -3.01 -27.85
C SER A 158 7.07 -3.22 -26.54
N ASN A 159 8.20 -2.53 -26.42
CA ASN A 159 9.00 -2.54 -25.21
C ASN A 159 8.84 -1.19 -24.47
N ILE A 160 9.04 -1.22 -23.16
CA ILE A 160 9.08 -0.03 -22.33
C ILE A 160 10.40 0.71 -22.60
N THR A 161 10.32 1.97 -23.02
CA THR A 161 11.49 2.81 -23.26
C THR A 161 11.85 3.66 -22.05
N SER A 162 10.85 4.17 -21.33
CA SER A 162 11.05 4.90 -20.08
C SER A 162 9.89 4.77 -19.13
N ILE A 163 10.16 4.93 -17.83
CA ILE A 163 9.14 5.05 -16.78
C ILE A 163 9.49 6.23 -15.89
N LYS A 164 8.55 7.17 -15.79
CA LYS A 164 8.61 8.27 -14.85
C LYS A 164 7.77 7.94 -13.63
N VAL A 165 8.35 8.09 -12.44
CA VAL A 165 7.63 7.96 -11.17
C VAL A 165 6.95 9.30 -10.88
N LEU A 166 5.62 9.32 -10.92
CA LEU A 166 4.81 10.52 -10.60
C LEU A 166 4.45 10.55 -9.11
N ARG A 167 4.26 9.38 -8.50
CA ARG A 167 4.14 9.17 -7.06
C ARG A 167 4.88 7.90 -6.72
N GLY A 168 5.77 7.98 -5.74
CA GLY A 168 6.60 6.85 -5.32
C GLY A 168 6.13 6.18 -4.04
N THR A 169 6.73 5.05 -3.74
CA THR A 169 6.60 4.40 -2.44
C THR A 169 7.62 5.00 -1.47
N PRO A 170 7.26 5.24 -0.18
CA PRO A 170 8.18 5.86 0.78
C PRO A 170 9.48 5.07 1.00
N CYS A 171 9.48 3.76 0.74
CA CYS A 171 10.67 2.91 0.82
C CYS A 171 11.62 3.00 -0.39
N GLY A 172 11.22 3.69 -1.49
CA GLY A 172 12.02 3.81 -2.71
C GLY A 172 11.80 2.71 -3.76
N ALA A 173 10.97 1.68 -3.49
CA ALA A 173 10.76 0.56 -4.42
C ALA A 173 10.25 0.99 -5.80
N SER A 174 9.42 2.03 -5.91
CA SER A 174 8.89 2.52 -7.18
C SER A 174 9.98 2.98 -8.15
N TRP A 175 11.01 3.64 -7.65
CA TRP A 175 12.15 4.09 -8.50
C TRP A 175 13.01 2.92 -8.93
N PHE A 176 13.21 1.93 -8.05
CA PHE A 176 13.90 0.70 -8.40
C PHE A 176 13.15 -0.07 -9.50
N ILE A 177 11.83 -0.22 -9.36
CA ILE A 177 10.97 -0.88 -10.35
C ILE A 177 11.05 -0.11 -11.68
N ALA A 178 10.84 1.21 -11.68
CA ALA A 178 10.86 2.04 -12.86
C ALA A 178 12.17 1.90 -13.65
N LYS A 179 13.31 1.90 -12.94
CA LYS A 179 14.64 1.72 -13.56
C LYS A 179 14.80 0.33 -14.20
N ASN A 180 14.26 -0.72 -13.56
CA ASN A 180 14.50 -2.11 -13.95
C ASN A 180 13.43 -2.69 -14.89
N LEU A 181 12.41 -1.91 -15.27
CA LEU A 181 11.43 -2.28 -16.29
C LEU A 181 11.76 -1.75 -17.69
N GLN A 182 12.77 -0.89 -17.84
CA GLN A 182 13.19 -0.42 -19.15
C GLN A 182 13.68 -1.58 -20.02
N GLY A 183 13.23 -1.63 -21.29
CA GLY A 183 13.53 -2.70 -22.22
C GLY A 183 12.66 -3.96 -22.07
N ILE A 184 11.79 -4.01 -21.07
CA ILE A 184 10.88 -5.13 -20.86
C ILE A 184 9.69 -5.04 -21.84
N PRO A 185 9.26 -6.18 -22.45
CA PRO A 185 8.05 -6.20 -23.27
C PRO A 185 6.83 -5.78 -22.45
N VAL A 186 5.98 -4.94 -23.03
CA VAL A 186 4.78 -4.40 -22.36
C VAL A 186 3.87 -5.50 -21.80
N LYS A 187 3.71 -6.62 -22.54
CA LYS A 187 2.90 -7.78 -22.10
C LYS A 187 3.39 -8.39 -20.77
N ASP A 188 4.70 -8.27 -20.47
CA ASP A 188 5.32 -8.85 -19.29
C ASP A 188 5.47 -7.83 -18.14
N ALA A 189 5.11 -6.56 -18.39
CA ALA A 189 5.36 -5.44 -17.47
C ALA A 189 4.76 -5.63 -16.08
N GLU A 190 3.53 -6.14 -15.99
CA GLU A 190 2.85 -6.37 -14.71
C GLU A 190 3.56 -7.44 -13.88
N PHE A 191 3.93 -8.55 -14.52
CA PHE A 191 4.63 -9.67 -13.87
C PHE A 191 6.04 -9.25 -13.46
N GLU A 192 6.78 -8.63 -14.38
CA GLU A 192 8.14 -8.17 -14.10
C GLU A 192 8.19 -7.08 -13.01
N ALA A 193 7.19 -6.19 -12.94
CA ALA A 193 7.10 -5.21 -11.85
C ALA A 193 7.06 -5.90 -10.47
N ILE A 194 6.34 -7.02 -10.35
CA ILE A 194 6.28 -7.79 -9.10
C ILE A 194 7.61 -8.51 -8.84
N ASN A 195 8.24 -9.10 -9.86
CA ASN A 195 9.56 -9.69 -9.72
C ASN A 195 10.57 -8.65 -9.23
N LYS A 196 10.52 -7.41 -9.77
CA LYS A 196 11.40 -6.32 -9.30
C LYS A 196 11.06 -5.90 -7.86
N LEU A 197 9.77 -5.85 -7.49
CA LEU A 197 9.38 -5.57 -6.10
C LEU A 197 9.92 -6.62 -5.12
N HIS A 198 9.87 -7.90 -5.47
CA HIS A 198 10.42 -8.98 -4.65
C HIS A 198 11.96 -8.97 -4.60
N ASN A 199 12.62 -8.55 -5.68
CA ASN A 199 14.07 -8.38 -5.73
C ASN A 199 14.55 -7.11 -5.02
N PHE A 200 13.71 -6.09 -4.89
CA PHE A 200 13.90 -4.98 -3.97
C PHE A 200 13.63 -5.51 -2.56
N PRO A 201 14.48 -5.29 -1.56
CA PRO A 201 14.23 -5.80 -0.22
C PRO A 201 13.03 -5.08 0.44
N CYS A 202 11.82 -5.38 -0.06
CA CYS A 202 10.58 -4.87 0.50
C CYS A 202 10.40 -5.43 1.91
N SER A 203 10.18 -4.56 2.89
CA SER A 203 10.02 -4.96 4.28
C SER A 203 8.59 -5.40 4.64
N ALA A 204 7.64 -5.31 3.70
CA ALA A 204 6.27 -5.79 3.94
C ALA A 204 6.28 -7.29 4.24
N SER A 205 5.60 -7.70 5.31
CA SER A 205 5.62 -9.06 5.82
C SER A 205 4.98 -10.07 4.88
N MET A 206 5.59 -11.26 4.81
CA MET A 206 5.04 -12.47 4.20
C MET A 206 4.18 -13.29 5.17
N ALA A 207 4.09 -12.89 6.45
CA ALA A 207 3.16 -13.53 7.38
C ALA A 207 1.72 -13.20 6.97
N THR A 208 0.85 -14.22 7.05
CA THR A 208 -0.59 -14.04 6.78
C THR A 208 -1.21 -13.08 7.79
N ASP A 209 -1.87 -12.06 7.30
CA ASP A 209 -2.72 -11.19 8.10
C ASP A 209 -4.17 -11.74 8.04
N ASN A 210 -4.66 -12.20 9.17
CA ASN A 210 -5.97 -12.86 9.25
C ASN A 210 -7.14 -11.91 8.93
N MET A 211 -6.94 -10.59 9.03
CA MET A 211 -7.99 -9.62 8.70
C MET A 211 -8.18 -9.44 7.18
N ILE A 212 -7.16 -9.74 6.40
CA ILE A 212 -7.16 -9.57 4.95
C ILE A 212 -7.06 -10.90 4.19
N GLY A 213 -6.87 -12.01 4.90
CA GLY A 213 -6.74 -13.35 4.30
C GLY A 213 -5.52 -13.53 3.39
N ASP A 214 -4.54 -12.63 3.48
CA ASP A 214 -3.35 -12.60 2.62
C ASP A 214 -2.17 -11.93 3.33
N THR A 215 -1.05 -11.77 2.66
CA THR A 215 0.15 -11.12 3.20
C THR A 215 0.19 -9.62 2.84
N ILE A 216 0.84 -8.81 3.68
CA ILE A 216 0.99 -7.38 3.41
C ILE A 216 1.88 -7.15 2.17
N LEU A 217 2.85 -8.04 1.90
CA LEU A 217 3.67 -7.98 0.68
C LEU A 217 2.83 -8.20 -0.59
N HIS A 218 1.86 -9.11 -0.56
CA HIS A 218 0.96 -9.29 -1.69
C HIS A 218 0.09 -8.05 -1.94
N LEU A 219 -0.39 -7.39 -0.87
CA LEU A 219 -1.08 -6.10 -1.03
C LEU A 219 -0.18 -5.05 -1.70
N ALA A 220 1.10 -4.95 -1.32
CA ALA A 220 2.05 -4.04 -1.98
C ALA A 220 2.22 -4.40 -3.47
N SER A 221 2.22 -5.69 -3.79
CA SER A 221 2.27 -6.21 -5.16
C SER A 221 1.03 -5.78 -5.97
N TYR A 222 -0.17 -5.88 -5.39
CA TYR A 222 -1.41 -5.46 -6.05
C TYR A 222 -1.43 -3.97 -6.34
N LYS A 223 -0.94 -3.12 -5.43
CA LYS A 223 -0.82 -1.66 -5.67
C LYS A 223 0.17 -1.36 -6.80
N THR A 224 1.26 -2.12 -6.88
CA THR A 224 2.25 -1.99 -7.95
C THR A 224 1.68 -2.40 -9.30
N LYS A 225 1.00 -3.56 -9.40
CA LYS A 225 0.29 -3.99 -10.61
C LYS A 225 -0.73 -2.94 -11.06
N GLU A 226 -1.57 -2.47 -10.14
CA GLU A 226 -2.57 -1.43 -10.44
C GLU A 226 -1.94 -0.19 -11.06
N ALA A 227 -0.78 0.25 -10.54
CA ALA A 227 -0.08 1.41 -11.06
C ALA A 227 0.44 1.19 -12.49
N ILE A 228 0.99 0.00 -12.78
CA ILE A 228 1.44 -0.38 -14.14
C ILE A 228 0.25 -0.45 -15.11
N LYS A 229 -0.83 -1.13 -14.73
CA LYS A 229 -2.05 -1.22 -15.54
C LYS A 229 -2.61 0.15 -15.89
N LYS A 230 -2.71 1.04 -14.91
CA LYS A 230 -3.18 2.43 -15.12
C LYS A 230 -2.28 3.22 -16.05
N ALA A 231 -0.97 3.05 -15.95
CA ALA A 231 -0.01 3.71 -16.81
C ALA A 231 -0.08 3.22 -18.26
N LEU A 232 -0.29 1.91 -18.46
CA LEU A 232 -0.45 1.31 -19.79
C LEU A 232 -1.85 1.51 -20.39
N GLY A 233 -2.89 1.68 -19.57
CA GLY A 233 -4.29 1.77 -20.00
C GLY A 233 -4.96 0.42 -20.29
N PHE A 234 -4.32 -0.69 -19.95
CA PHE A 234 -4.85 -2.05 -20.10
C PHE A 234 -4.16 -3.03 -19.15
N THR A 235 -4.70 -4.25 -19.06
CA THR A 235 -4.04 -5.41 -18.45
C THR A 235 -3.96 -6.54 -19.47
N CYS A 236 -2.95 -7.41 -19.33
CA CYS A 236 -2.82 -8.62 -20.16
C CYS A 236 -3.26 -9.88 -19.43
N ARG A 237 -3.60 -9.80 -18.16
CA ARG A 237 -4.06 -10.94 -17.35
C ARG A 237 -5.04 -10.48 -16.28
N VAL A 238 -6.22 -11.09 -16.22
CA VAL A 238 -7.26 -10.74 -15.24
C VAL A 238 -8.13 -11.95 -14.94
N ALA A 239 -8.66 -12.03 -13.71
CA ALA A 239 -9.76 -12.94 -13.41
C ALA A 239 -11.06 -12.37 -13.98
N VAL A 240 -11.84 -13.19 -14.65
CA VAL A 240 -13.15 -12.84 -15.22
C VAL A 240 -14.23 -13.80 -14.73
N VAL A 241 -15.46 -13.33 -14.71
CA VAL A 241 -16.62 -14.13 -14.31
C VAL A 241 -17.37 -14.53 -15.56
N ASP A 242 -17.64 -15.84 -15.71
CA ASP A 242 -18.63 -16.32 -16.62
C ASP A 242 -20.01 -16.05 -16.02
N LEU A 243 -20.78 -15.18 -16.67
CA LEU A 243 -22.09 -14.79 -16.17
C LEU A 243 -23.16 -15.89 -16.36
N GLU A 244 -22.93 -16.88 -17.22
CA GLU A 244 -23.85 -18.01 -17.41
C GLU A 244 -23.68 -18.99 -16.24
N ASP A 245 -22.46 -19.21 -15.77
CA ASP A 245 -22.13 -20.13 -14.68
C ASP A 245 -22.22 -19.47 -13.27
N CYS A 246 -22.25 -18.14 -13.18
CA CYS A 246 -22.39 -17.43 -11.92
C CYS A 246 -23.85 -17.45 -11.44
N GLU A 247 -24.14 -18.11 -10.33
CA GLU A 247 -25.51 -18.19 -9.77
C GLU A 247 -25.95 -16.90 -9.06
N GLY A 248 -25.00 -16.03 -8.71
CA GLY A 248 -25.30 -14.72 -8.12
C GLY A 248 -25.61 -14.75 -6.62
N LEU A 249 -26.09 -13.61 -6.12
CA LEU A 249 -26.28 -13.33 -4.68
C LEU A 249 -27.28 -14.25 -3.98
N GLU A 250 -28.30 -14.71 -4.69
CA GLU A 250 -29.41 -15.47 -4.08
C GLU A 250 -29.03 -16.91 -3.79
N GLU A 251 -28.11 -17.49 -4.56
CA GLU A 251 -27.74 -18.91 -4.50
C GLU A 251 -26.32 -19.14 -3.94
N CYS A 252 -25.52 -18.08 -3.82
CA CYS A 252 -24.11 -18.12 -3.46
C CYS A 252 -23.85 -17.23 -2.23
N GLU A 253 -23.02 -17.69 -1.29
CA GLU A 253 -22.64 -16.94 -0.08
C GLU A 253 -21.63 -15.82 -0.36
N ASN A 254 -21.47 -15.40 -1.61
CA ASN A 254 -20.49 -14.38 -2.04
C ASN A 254 -19.03 -14.72 -1.68
N THR A 255 -18.67 -15.99 -1.74
CA THR A 255 -17.34 -16.46 -1.35
C THR A 255 -16.22 -15.72 -2.07
N CYS A 256 -16.41 -15.39 -3.36
CA CYS A 256 -15.45 -14.62 -4.16
C CYS A 256 -15.21 -13.19 -3.62
N LEU A 257 -16.26 -12.50 -3.14
CA LEU A 257 -16.14 -11.20 -2.49
C LEU A 257 -15.47 -11.33 -1.11
N ASN A 258 -16.00 -12.25 -0.29
CA ASN A 258 -15.63 -12.42 1.10
C ASN A 258 -14.19 -12.93 1.27
N SER A 259 -13.61 -13.52 0.24
CA SER A 259 -12.23 -14.02 0.20
C SER A 259 -11.24 -13.08 -0.53
N CYS A 260 -11.72 -12.04 -1.20
CA CYS A 260 -10.84 -11.17 -1.97
C CYS A 260 -10.04 -10.23 -1.07
N PRO A 261 -8.69 -10.31 -1.02
CA PRO A 261 -7.86 -9.48 -0.15
C PRO A 261 -8.05 -7.96 -0.38
N ASN A 262 -8.23 -7.55 -1.64
CA ASN A 262 -8.51 -6.16 -1.95
C ASN A 262 -9.88 -5.71 -1.41
N VAL A 263 -10.91 -6.55 -1.52
CA VAL A 263 -12.25 -6.23 -0.97
C VAL A 263 -12.17 -6.14 0.57
N LEU A 264 -11.48 -7.04 1.22
CA LEU A 264 -11.27 -7.03 2.66
C LEU A 264 -10.50 -5.80 3.15
N THR A 265 -9.75 -5.12 2.27
CA THR A 265 -9.10 -3.83 2.56
C THR A 265 -9.92 -2.61 2.13
N GLY A 266 -11.20 -2.79 1.78
CA GLY A 266 -12.10 -1.70 1.40
C GLY A 266 -12.00 -1.27 -0.06
N ILE A 267 -11.34 -2.04 -0.94
CA ILE A 267 -11.24 -1.74 -2.37
C ILE A 267 -12.25 -2.57 -3.12
N GLU A 268 -13.18 -1.93 -3.81
CA GLU A 268 -14.22 -2.56 -4.60
C GLU A 268 -13.64 -3.24 -5.85
N THR A 269 -12.93 -4.35 -5.63
CA THR A 269 -12.35 -5.18 -6.70
C THR A 269 -13.35 -6.17 -7.26
N ILE A 270 -14.22 -6.73 -6.42
CA ILE A 270 -15.33 -7.57 -6.81
C ILE A 270 -16.61 -6.91 -6.30
N TYR A 271 -17.59 -6.78 -7.17
CA TYR A 271 -18.90 -6.19 -6.88
C TYR A 271 -19.99 -6.93 -7.66
N HIS A 272 -21.26 -6.60 -7.41
CA HIS A 272 -22.38 -7.20 -8.13
C HIS A 272 -22.92 -6.25 -9.19
N ASN A 273 -23.33 -6.80 -10.34
CA ASN A 273 -24.09 -6.09 -11.35
C ASN A 273 -25.59 -6.02 -10.97
N GLU A 274 -26.40 -5.44 -11.84
CA GLU A 274 -27.85 -5.29 -11.63
C GLU A 274 -28.58 -6.63 -11.49
N ASP A 275 -28.04 -7.71 -12.07
CA ASP A 275 -28.58 -9.06 -11.98
C ASP A 275 -28.10 -9.85 -10.76
N GLY A 276 -27.35 -9.20 -9.85
CA GLY A 276 -26.77 -9.83 -8.67
C GLY A 276 -25.56 -10.73 -8.94
N LYS A 277 -25.04 -10.77 -10.16
CA LYS A 277 -23.87 -11.58 -10.55
C LYS A 277 -22.57 -10.84 -10.29
N ALA A 278 -21.51 -11.58 -9.92
CA ALA A 278 -20.22 -10.99 -9.61
C ALA A 278 -19.55 -10.36 -10.84
N VAL A 279 -18.88 -9.23 -10.64
CA VAL A 279 -18.06 -8.55 -11.64
C VAL A 279 -16.70 -8.25 -11.00
N ILE A 280 -15.62 -8.47 -11.74
CA ILE A 280 -14.26 -8.21 -11.28
C ILE A 280 -13.69 -6.99 -11.99
N ASP A 281 -13.26 -5.98 -11.22
CA ASP A 281 -12.57 -4.80 -11.76
C ASP A 281 -11.17 -5.18 -12.26
N PRO A 282 -10.88 -5.08 -13.57
CA PRO A 282 -9.58 -5.44 -14.12
C PRO A 282 -8.44 -4.56 -13.59
N VAL A 283 -8.74 -3.34 -13.14
CA VAL A 283 -7.74 -2.38 -12.62
C VAL A 283 -7.17 -2.85 -11.29
N THR A 284 -8.06 -3.13 -10.35
CA THR A 284 -7.69 -3.44 -8.96
C THR A 284 -7.44 -4.94 -8.72
N CYS A 285 -7.88 -5.82 -9.64
CA CYS A 285 -7.64 -7.27 -9.54
C CYS A 285 -6.13 -7.58 -9.50
N GLY A 286 -5.68 -8.18 -8.39
CA GLY A 286 -4.28 -8.60 -8.19
C GLY A 286 -3.89 -9.89 -8.91
N VAL A 287 -4.87 -10.64 -9.46
CA VAL A 287 -4.69 -11.97 -10.06
C VAL A 287 -4.07 -12.96 -9.07
N CYS A 288 -4.60 -12.98 -7.85
CA CYS A 288 -4.15 -13.89 -6.78
C CYS A 288 -4.84 -15.27 -6.83
N GLU A 289 -5.86 -15.42 -7.69
CA GLU A 289 -6.59 -16.67 -7.94
C GLU A 289 -7.43 -17.18 -6.75
N ILE A 290 -7.46 -16.48 -5.60
CA ILE A 290 -8.25 -16.91 -4.42
C ILE A 290 -9.72 -17.06 -4.79
N CYS A 291 -10.34 -16.06 -5.44
CA CYS A 291 -11.75 -16.10 -5.83
C CYS A 291 -12.07 -17.25 -6.81
N ILE A 292 -11.11 -17.73 -7.58
CA ILE A 292 -11.27 -18.89 -8.48
C ILE A 292 -11.41 -20.17 -7.65
N ASN A 293 -10.55 -20.34 -6.66
CA ASN A 293 -10.53 -21.50 -5.79
C ASN A 293 -11.75 -21.54 -4.84
N GLU A 294 -12.26 -20.37 -4.45
CA GLU A 294 -13.41 -20.24 -3.55
C GLU A 294 -14.76 -20.32 -4.28
N CYS A 295 -14.80 -20.18 -5.61
CA CYS A 295 -16.03 -20.25 -6.37
C CYS A 295 -16.52 -21.70 -6.53
N GLN A 296 -17.53 -22.08 -5.77
CA GLN A 296 -18.10 -23.45 -5.81
C GLN A 296 -18.75 -23.81 -7.14
N TYR A 297 -19.11 -22.83 -7.97
CA TYR A 297 -19.72 -23.01 -9.29
C TYR A 297 -18.70 -23.02 -10.43
N GLY A 298 -17.42 -22.74 -10.14
CA GLY A 298 -16.37 -22.67 -11.15
C GLY A 298 -16.53 -21.53 -12.16
N ALA A 299 -17.34 -20.52 -11.83
CA ALA A 299 -17.68 -19.42 -12.72
C ALA A 299 -16.55 -18.40 -12.95
N ILE A 300 -15.41 -18.53 -12.27
CA ILE A 300 -14.30 -17.56 -12.34
C ILE A 300 -13.07 -18.23 -12.92
N TYR A 301 -12.47 -17.60 -13.93
CA TYR A 301 -11.26 -18.10 -14.59
C TYR A 301 -10.29 -16.98 -14.95
N ILE A 302 -9.05 -17.33 -15.30
CA ILE A 302 -8.06 -16.38 -15.80
C ILE A 302 -8.24 -16.16 -17.30
N TYR A 303 -8.31 -14.89 -17.69
CA TYR A 303 -8.30 -14.45 -19.07
C TYR A 303 -6.95 -13.82 -19.39
N ASP A 304 -6.18 -14.49 -20.24
CA ASP A 304 -4.84 -14.09 -20.68
C ASP A 304 -4.91 -13.40 -22.05
N ASN A 305 -5.41 -12.15 -22.07
CA ASN A 305 -5.40 -11.31 -23.27
C ASN A 305 -5.50 -9.83 -22.87
N LYS A 306 -5.28 -8.93 -23.84
CA LYS A 306 -5.41 -7.47 -23.65
C LYS A 306 -6.85 -7.10 -23.28
N VAL A 307 -7.03 -6.56 -22.09
CA VAL A 307 -8.29 -6.00 -21.60
C VAL A 307 -8.10 -4.51 -21.36
N PRO A 308 -8.80 -3.63 -22.10
CA PRO A 308 -8.72 -2.19 -21.89
C PRO A 308 -9.21 -1.80 -20.49
N ILE A 309 -8.50 -0.84 -19.86
CA ILE A 309 -8.88 -0.25 -18.58
C ILE A 309 -9.58 1.07 -18.85
N LYS A 310 -10.81 1.21 -18.38
CA LYS A 310 -11.48 2.51 -18.39
C LYS A 310 -10.74 3.44 -17.44
N LYS A 311 -10.28 4.59 -17.95
CA LYS A 311 -9.77 5.67 -17.08
C LYS A 311 -10.96 6.13 -16.23
N ARG A 312 -11.00 5.71 -14.97
CA ARG A 312 -11.89 6.29 -13.95
C ARG A 312 -11.27 7.56 -13.41
#